data_db6c0b6c6d39c59836ca37e72b85f770
#
_entry.id   db6c0b6c6d39c59836ca37e72b85f770
#
_cell.length_a   1.000
_cell.length_b   1.000
_cell.length_c   1.000
_cell.angle_alpha   90.00
_cell.angle_beta   90.00
_cell.angle_gamma   90.00
#
_symmetry.space_group_name_H-M   'P 1'
#
loop_
_entity.id
_entity.type
_entity.pdbx_description
1 polymer ?
#
loop_
_entity_poly.entity_id
_entity_poly.type
_entity_poly.pdbx_seq_one_letter_code
_entity_poly.pdbx_strand_id
1 'polypeptide(L)'
;MYEDKTYEAILQEKLARVASSLDKLDKREGSIIFDALAPNSLESAMIYVALDTVLNETFADTASRDYLIMRCAERGITPLPATCAVGIGEFSMDIPIGTRFSCDKYNWTVTEKIESLKYYLTCETAGADPNGYTGQLIPIEYIEGLATAELTSIVINGEDEEATETLRLRYLNSFENQSYGFNRGQYIEVTEALPGVGGCKPYRAWKGPGTVNHGKRLPAAFRNPYQYSADSYRPDAEQRRRYRSCPYRP
;
A
#
# COMPACT_ATOMS: atom_id res chain seq x y z
N MET A 1 22.86 -12.82 10.74
CA MET A 1 24.28 -12.78 10.32
C MET A 1 25.21 -13.06 11.50
N TYR A 2 24.84 -12.68 12.71
CA TYR A 2 25.64 -12.84 13.95
C TYR A 2 25.00 -13.84 14.92
N GLU A 3 24.32 -14.86 14.41
CA GLU A 3 23.60 -15.88 15.20
C GLU A 3 24.52 -16.66 16.16
N ASP A 4 25.80 -16.83 15.79
CA ASP A 4 26.79 -17.54 16.62
C ASP A 4 27.33 -16.67 17.77
N LYS A 5 27.04 -15.35 17.79
CA LYS A 5 27.53 -14.41 18.81
C LYS A 5 26.58 -14.29 19.98
N THR A 6 26.27 -15.46 20.58
CA THR A 6 25.46 -15.53 21.80
C THR A 6 26.28 -15.08 23.02
N TYR A 7 25.56 -14.72 24.09
CA TYR A 7 26.20 -14.39 25.38
C TYR A 7 27.18 -15.47 25.82
N GLU A 8 26.76 -16.76 25.79
CA GLU A 8 27.58 -17.88 26.22
C GLU A 8 28.83 -18.02 25.34
N ALA A 9 28.70 -17.95 24.03
CA ALA A 9 29.83 -18.05 23.11
C ALA A 9 30.87 -16.93 23.34
N ILE A 10 30.39 -15.69 23.51
CA ILE A 10 31.27 -14.55 23.80
C ILE A 10 31.95 -14.67 25.17
N LEU A 11 31.20 -15.08 26.17
CA LEU A 11 31.76 -15.29 27.52
C LEU A 11 32.84 -16.38 27.52
N GLN A 12 32.59 -17.51 26.87
CA GLN A 12 33.57 -18.60 26.74
C GLN A 12 34.82 -18.17 25.99
N GLU A 13 34.64 -17.41 24.89
CA GLU A 13 35.76 -16.85 24.14
C GLU A 13 36.62 -15.91 25.01
N LYS A 14 36.01 -15.03 25.82
CA LYS A 14 36.70 -14.12 26.72
C LYS A 14 37.43 -14.88 27.85
N LEU A 15 36.76 -15.86 28.47
CA LEU A 15 37.37 -16.72 29.50
C LEU A 15 38.53 -17.53 28.93
N ALA A 16 38.45 -18.02 27.72
CA ALA A 16 39.54 -18.69 27.02
C ALA A 16 40.76 -17.80 26.79
N ARG A 17 40.51 -16.54 26.37
CA ARG A 17 41.60 -15.56 26.19
C ARG A 17 42.36 -15.23 27.49
N VAL A 18 41.64 -15.13 28.62
CA VAL A 18 42.26 -14.96 29.94
C VAL A 18 43.07 -16.19 30.34
N ALA A 19 42.70 -17.37 29.84
CA ALA A 19 43.38 -18.64 30.17
C ALA A 19 44.81 -18.72 29.67
N SER A 20 45.12 -18.09 28.55
CA SER A 20 46.44 -18.23 27.91
C SER A 20 47.59 -17.57 28.67
N SER A 21 47.29 -16.70 29.65
CA SER A 21 48.32 -15.96 30.39
C SER A 21 48.43 -16.35 31.89
N LEU A 22 47.42 -17.01 32.48
CA LEU A 22 47.34 -17.22 33.92
C LEU A 22 46.62 -18.54 34.29
N ASP A 23 47.30 -19.66 34.23
CA ASP A 23 46.77 -21.04 34.48
C ASP A 23 46.16 -21.28 35.86
N LYS A 24 46.32 -20.36 36.81
CA LYS A 24 45.90 -20.53 38.22
C LYS A 24 44.66 -19.74 38.61
N LEU A 25 44.01 -19.06 37.67
CA LEU A 25 42.83 -18.25 38.00
C LEU A 25 41.54 -19.09 38.00
N ASP A 26 40.72 -18.87 39.02
CA ASP A 26 39.39 -19.46 39.09
C ASP A 26 38.46 -18.74 38.07
N LYS A 27 37.85 -19.51 37.18
CA LYS A 27 36.96 -19.04 36.09
C LYS A 27 35.55 -19.55 36.25
N ARG A 28 35.26 -20.22 37.34
CA ARG A 28 33.92 -20.73 37.63
C ARG A 28 32.96 -19.56 37.89
N GLU A 29 31.72 -19.82 37.70
CA GLU A 29 30.62 -18.92 38.05
C GLU A 29 30.76 -18.50 39.53
N GLY A 30 30.66 -17.20 39.81
CA GLY A 30 30.90 -16.62 41.14
C GLY A 30 32.37 -16.25 41.42
N SER A 31 33.32 -16.46 40.47
CA SER A 31 34.67 -15.92 40.57
C SER A 31 34.73 -14.47 40.15
N ILE A 32 35.68 -13.69 40.67
CA ILE A 32 35.88 -12.28 40.36
C ILE A 32 36.04 -12.08 38.85
N ILE A 33 36.73 -13.00 38.15
CA ILE A 33 36.93 -12.90 36.69
C ILE A 33 35.64 -13.15 35.93
N PHE A 34 34.88 -14.15 36.33
CA PHE A 34 33.60 -14.45 35.72
C PHE A 34 32.63 -13.27 35.91
N ASP A 35 32.52 -12.75 37.13
CA ASP A 35 31.61 -11.65 37.48
C ASP A 35 32.00 -10.34 36.77
N ALA A 36 33.30 -10.14 36.51
CA ALA A 36 33.78 -8.99 35.72
C ALA A 36 33.51 -9.14 34.21
N LEU A 37 33.60 -10.36 33.67
CA LEU A 37 33.43 -10.58 32.22
C LEU A 37 31.99 -10.82 31.81
N ALA A 38 31.15 -11.35 32.68
CA ALA A 38 29.76 -11.68 32.38
C ALA A 38 28.93 -10.47 31.94
N PRO A 39 28.89 -9.33 32.65
CA PRO A 39 28.16 -8.14 32.22
C PRO A 39 28.67 -7.60 30.88
N ASN A 40 29.98 -7.50 30.69
CA ASN A 40 30.61 -7.04 29.46
C ASN A 40 30.31 -7.98 28.27
N SER A 41 30.17 -9.28 28.52
CA SER A 41 29.77 -10.24 27.49
C SER A 41 28.33 -10.10 27.08
N LEU A 42 27.45 -9.77 28.04
CA LEU A 42 26.05 -9.48 27.80
C LEU A 42 25.90 -8.20 26.91
N GLU A 43 26.59 -7.12 27.28
CA GLU A 43 26.59 -5.90 26.48
C GLU A 43 27.11 -6.15 25.07
N SER A 44 28.18 -6.94 24.92
CA SER A 44 28.70 -7.32 23.61
C SER A 44 27.68 -8.11 22.78
N ALA A 45 26.95 -9.04 23.39
CA ALA A 45 25.90 -9.80 22.72
C ALA A 45 24.74 -8.87 22.27
N MET A 46 24.33 -7.93 23.14
CA MET A 46 23.31 -6.93 22.79
C MET A 46 23.74 -6.05 21.60
N ILE A 47 25.02 -5.68 21.50
CA ILE A 47 25.57 -4.94 20.35
C ILE A 47 25.46 -5.79 19.06
N TYR A 48 25.76 -7.09 19.10
CA TYR A 48 25.61 -7.95 17.92
C TYR A 48 24.15 -8.07 17.49
N VAL A 49 23.20 -8.15 18.42
CA VAL A 49 21.77 -8.14 18.13
C VAL A 49 21.36 -6.81 17.46
N ALA A 50 21.86 -5.68 18.01
CA ALA A 50 21.60 -4.37 17.42
C ALA A 50 22.20 -4.24 16.02
N LEU A 51 23.39 -4.76 15.77
CA LEU A 51 24.00 -4.79 14.43
C LEU A 51 23.21 -5.64 13.44
N ASP A 52 22.68 -6.79 13.87
CA ASP A 52 21.85 -7.64 13.03
C ASP A 52 20.53 -6.95 12.68
N THR A 53 19.93 -6.26 13.65
CA THR A 53 18.75 -5.41 13.41
C THR A 53 19.05 -4.32 12.38
N VAL A 54 20.14 -3.57 12.53
CA VAL A 54 20.54 -2.53 11.57
C VAL A 54 20.74 -3.10 10.18
N LEU A 55 21.34 -4.27 10.04
CA LEU A 55 21.50 -4.94 8.75
C LEU A 55 20.15 -5.30 8.11
N ASN A 56 19.26 -5.90 8.91
CA ASN A 56 17.92 -6.28 8.42
C ASN A 56 17.10 -5.06 8.01
N GLU A 57 17.18 -3.96 8.77
CA GLU A 57 16.46 -2.72 8.45
C GLU A 57 17.10 -1.93 7.29
N THR A 58 18.34 -2.26 6.90
CA THR A 58 19.02 -1.59 5.79
C THR A 58 18.45 -2.01 4.43
N PHE A 59 18.03 -3.25 4.27
CA PHE A 59 17.54 -3.78 3.00
C PHE A 59 16.02 -3.74 2.92
N ALA A 60 15.49 -3.29 1.78
CA ALA A 60 14.05 -3.09 1.62
C ALA A 60 13.24 -4.39 1.68
N ASP A 61 13.82 -5.55 1.38
CA ASP A 61 13.20 -6.87 1.44
C ASP A 61 12.99 -7.38 2.88
N THR A 62 13.83 -6.94 3.82
CA THR A 62 13.78 -7.35 5.24
C THR A 62 13.34 -6.22 6.18
N ALA A 63 13.38 -4.97 5.73
CA ALA A 63 13.07 -3.79 6.54
C ALA A 63 11.63 -3.84 7.09
N SER A 64 11.47 -3.41 8.33
CA SER A 64 10.17 -3.16 8.93
C SER A 64 9.47 -1.97 8.26
N ARG A 65 8.16 -1.78 8.54
CA ARG A 65 7.35 -0.75 7.88
C ARG A 65 7.97 0.64 7.95
N ASP A 66 8.44 1.05 9.11
CA ASP A 66 8.95 2.41 9.34
C ASP A 66 10.21 2.69 8.51
N TYR A 67 11.15 1.75 8.52
CA TYR A 67 12.38 1.88 7.71
C TYR A 67 12.11 1.72 6.22
N LEU A 68 11.14 0.87 5.84
CA LEU A 68 10.70 0.76 4.45
C LEU A 68 10.11 2.07 3.95
N ILE A 69 9.31 2.77 4.76
CA ILE A 69 8.78 4.11 4.41
C ILE A 69 9.91 5.10 4.16
N MET A 70 10.95 5.11 5.00
CA MET A 70 12.13 5.95 4.79
C MET A 70 12.83 5.63 3.46
N ARG A 71 12.98 4.35 3.13
CA ARG A 71 13.55 3.90 1.85
C ARG A 71 12.68 4.31 0.66
N CYS A 72 11.38 4.20 0.79
CA CYS A 72 10.42 4.62 -0.22
C CYS A 72 10.50 6.13 -0.47
N ALA A 73 10.66 6.93 0.60
CA ALA A 73 10.80 8.39 0.51
C ALA A 73 12.03 8.82 -0.31
N GLU A 74 13.14 8.09 -0.25
CA GLU A 74 14.34 8.34 -1.08
C GLU A 74 14.03 8.29 -2.59
N ARG A 75 12.97 7.59 -2.98
CA ARG A 75 12.49 7.47 -4.36
C ARG A 75 11.21 8.26 -4.64
N GLY A 76 10.77 9.08 -3.70
CA GLY A 76 9.53 9.84 -3.82
C GLY A 76 8.27 8.98 -3.76
N ILE A 77 8.35 7.75 -3.23
CA ILE A 77 7.21 6.87 -3.04
C ILE A 77 6.69 7.07 -1.62
N THR A 78 5.41 7.42 -1.48
CA THR A 78 4.72 7.53 -0.19
C THR A 78 3.69 6.40 -0.06
N PRO A 79 3.47 5.86 1.14
CA PRO A 79 2.37 4.92 1.39
C PRO A 79 1.03 5.53 0.97
N LEU A 80 0.14 4.72 0.44
CA LEU A 80 -1.23 5.14 0.15
C LEU A 80 -2.00 5.18 1.47
N PRO A 81 -2.58 6.34 1.84
CA PRO A 81 -3.37 6.45 3.06
C PRO A 81 -4.69 5.70 2.94
N ALA A 82 -5.27 5.35 4.08
CA ALA A 82 -6.63 4.83 4.13
C ALA A 82 -7.62 5.84 3.53
N THR A 83 -8.63 5.34 2.82
CA THR A 83 -9.69 6.15 2.21
C THR A 83 -11.03 5.95 2.92
N CYS A 84 -11.89 6.97 2.86
CA CYS A 84 -13.22 6.90 3.45
C CYS A 84 -14.23 6.31 2.46
N ALA A 85 -15.16 5.51 2.98
CA ALA A 85 -16.30 5.01 2.21
C ALA A 85 -17.26 6.15 1.85
N VAL A 86 -17.84 6.08 0.65
CA VAL A 86 -18.92 6.99 0.21
C VAL A 86 -20.16 6.18 -0.11
N GLY A 87 -21.25 6.50 0.52
CA GLY A 87 -22.55 5.84 0.34
C GLY A 87 -23.64 6.81 -0.14
N ILE A 88 -24.77 6.23 -0.53
CA ILE A 88 -25.99 6.97 -0.86
C ILE A 88 -26.95 6.86 0.30
N GLY A 89 -27.39 8.00 0.83
CA GLY A 89 -28.46 8.08 1.82
C GLY A 89 -29.74 8.63 1.23
N GLU A 90 -30.86 8.02 1.63
CA GLU A 90 -32.22 8.47 1.32
C GLU A 90 -32.89 9.04 2.58
N PHE A 91 -33.49 10.21 2.44
CA PHE A 91 -34.07 10.96 3.55
C PHE A 91 -35.53 11.31 3.27
N SER A 92 -36.33 11.50 4.33
CA SER A 92 -37.73 11.93 4.19
C SER A 92 -37.89 13.41 3.86
N MET A 93 -36.84 14.20 4.03
CA MET A 93 -36.80 15.65 3.78
C MET A 93 -35.45 16.09 3.26
N ASP A 94 -35.36 17.33 2.77
CA ASP A 94 -34.10 17.92 2.37
C ASP A 94 -33.20 18.19 3.59
N ILE A 95 -31.96 17.74 3.49
CA ILE A 95 -30.96 17.81 4.56
C ILE A 95 -29.84 18.79 4.16
N PRO A 96 -29.39 19.66 5.07
CA PRO A 96 -28.25 20.54 4.81
C PRO A 96 -26.96 19.73 4.62
N ILE A 97 -26.12 20.16 3.69
CA ILE A 97 -24.76 19.60 3.50
C ILE A 97 -23.95 19.86 4.77
N GLY A 98 -23.17 18.87 5.20
CA GLY A 98 -22.39 18.89 6.43
C GLY A 98 -23.12 18.30 7.64
N THR A 99 -24.39 17.92 7.51
CA THR A 99 -25.12 17.23 8.59
C THR A 99 -24.54 15.84 8.83
N ARG A 100 -24.44 15.46 10.11
CA ARG A 100 -23.81 14.22 10.56
C ARG A 100 -24.84 13.21 11.01
N PHE A 101 -24.67 11.98 10.61
CA PHE A 101 -25.50 10.85 10.97
C PHE A 101 -24.65 9.71 11.51
N SER A 102 -25.17 8.92 12.42
CA SER A 102 -24.58 7.67 12.87
C SER A 102 -25.29 6.50 12.22
N CYS A 103 -24.52 5.58 11.65
CA CYS A 103 -24.98 4.28 11.21
C CYS A 103 -24.20 3.23 11.99
N ASP A 104 -24.85 2.58 12.95
CA ASP A 104 -24.25 1.62 13.87
C ASP A 104 -23.03 2.20 14.60
N LYS A 105 -21.81 1.81 14.22
CA LYS A 105 -20.55 2.24 14.84
C LYS A 105 -19.90 3.44 14.18
N TYR A 106 -20.35 3.81 12.98
CA TYR A 106 -19.66 4.78 12.13
C TYR A 106 -20.50 6.02 11.92
N ASN A 107 -19.81 7.15 11.89
CA ASN A 107 -20.42 8.44 11.59
C ASN A 107 -20.24 8.77 10.10
N TRP A 108 -21.29 9.33 9.54
CA TRP A 108 -21.39 9.71 8.15
C TRP A 108 -21.76 11.18 8.03
N THR A 109 -21.08 11.89 7.16
CA THR A 109 -21.35 13.31 6.90
C THR A 109 -21.92 13.48 5.50
N VAL A 110 -23.01 14.24 5.37
CA VAL A 110 -23.62 14.57 4.09
C VAL A 110 -22.68 15.50 3.30
N THR A 111 -22.25 15.08 2.11
CA THR A 111 -21.25 15.83 1.30
C THR A 111 -21.88 16.50 0.09
N GLU A 112 -22.77 15.83 -0.63
CA GLU A 112 -23.34 16.35 -1.86
C GLU A 112 -24.76 15.84 -2.09
N LYS A 113 -25.60 16.65 -2.72
CA LYS A 113 -26.96 16.28 -3.13
C LYS A 113 -26.94 15.69 -4.55
N ILE A 114 -27.47 14.49 -4.72
CA ILE A 114 -27.56 13.81 -6.01
C ILE A 114 -28.86 14.18 -6.71
N GLU A 115 -29.98 13.92 -6.01
CA GLU A 115 -31.36 14.12 -6.49
C GLU A 115 -32.23 14.58 -5.32
N SER A 116 -33.54 14.71 -5.58
CA SER A 116 -34.50 14.98 -4.51
C SER A 116 -34.42 13.88 -3.45
N LEU A 117 -34.15 14.25 -2.19
CA LEU A 117 -34.07 13.38 -1.02
C LEU A 117 -32.94 12.35 -1.04
N LYS A 118 -32.00 12.41 -2.02
CA LYS A 118 -30.83 11.50 -2.11
C LYS A 118 -29.54 12.30 -2.03
N TYR A 119 -28.62 11.83 -1.19
CA TYR A 119 -27.36 12.50 -0.91
C TYR A 119 -26.19 11.52 -0.89
N TYR A 120 -25.02 11.99 -1.26
CA TYR A 120 -23.78 11.30 -0.94
C TYR A 120 -23.41 11.56 0.52
N LEU A 121 -23.05 10.50 1.22
CA LEU A 121 -22.51 10.53 2.56
C LEU A 121 -21.10 9.96 2.55
N THR A 122 -20.19 10.67 3.19
CA THR A 122 -18.81 10.20 3.38
C THR A 122 -18.64 9.74 4.83
N CYS A 123 -18.11 8.55 5.02
CA CYS A 123 -17.75 8.04 6.34
C CYS A 123 -16.63 8.89 6.94
N GLU A 124 -16.73 9.24 8.22
CA GLU A 124 -15.68 9.99 8.93
C GLU A 124 -14.48 9.09 9.28
N THR A 125 -14.70 7.78 9.34
CA THR A 125 -13.64 6.80 9.60
C THR A 125 -13.13 6.25 8.29
N ALA A 126 -11.83 6.37 8.05
CA ALA A 126 -11.17 5.77 6.91
C ALA A 126 -10.92 4.28 7.17
N GLY A 127 -10.95 3.47 6.12
CA GLY A 127 -10.69 2.04 6.15
C GLY A 127 -11.78 1.23 5.46
N ALA A 128 -11.55 -0.08 5.39
CA ALA A 128 -12.47 -1.03 4.73
C ALA A 128 -13.64 -1.44 5.61
N ASP A 129 -13.52 -1.35 6.92
CA ASP A 129 -14.53 -1.78 7.88
C ASP A 129 -15.93 -1.15 7.66
N PRO A 130 -16.05 0.18 7.38
CA PRO A 130 -17.35 0.82 7.17
C PRO A 130 -18.14 0.29 5.96
N ASN A 131 -17.49 -0.40 5.02
CA ASN A 131 -18.14 -0.91 3.80
C ASN A 131 -19.21 -1.97 4.07
N GLY A 132 -19.16 -2.62 5.22
CA GLY A 132 -20.13 -3.64 5.61
C GLY A 132 -21.41 -3.11 6.27
N TYR A 133 -21.48 -1.81 6.54
CA TYR A 133 -22.55 -1.22 7.33
C TYR A 133 -23.47 -0.35 6.47
N THR A 134 -24.68 -0.82 6.26
CA THR A 134 -25.78 -0.10 5.60
C THR A 134 -27.04 -0.22 6.46
N GLY A 135 -27.97 0.71 6.34
CA GLY A 135 -29.25 0.68 7.06
C GLY A 135 -29.63 2.03 7.66
N GLN A 136 -30.33 2.00 8.78
CA GLN A 136 -30.90 3.19 9.39
C GLN A 136 -29.83 4.17 9.86
N LEU A 137 -30.01 5.44 9.46
CA LEU A 137 -29.20 6.57 9.89
C LEU A 137 -29.87 7.31 11.05
N ILE A 138 -29.12 7.52 12.11
CA ILE A 138 -29.57 8.27 13.29
C ILE A 138 -28.89 9.64 13.25
N PRO A 139 -29.64 10.77 13.23
CA PRO A 139 -29.02 12.09 13.24
C PRO A 139 -28.30 12.33 14.56
N ILE A 140 -27.08 12.83 14.51
CA ILE A 140 -26.29 13.18 15.71
C ILE A 140 -26.85 14.45 16.34
N GLU A 141 -27.26 15.40 15.50
CA GLU A 141 -27.98 16.61 15.93
C GLU A 141 -29.46 16.47 15.59
N TYR A 142 -30.35 16.93 16.49
CA TYR A 142 -31.78 16.85 16.26
C TYR A 142 -32.20 17.66 15.02
N ILE A 143 -32.95 17.00 14.13
CA ILE A 143 -33.48 17.62 12.91
C ILE A 143 -35.02 17.54 12.98
N GLU A 144 -35.66 18.71 13.06
CA GLU A 144 -37.11 18.80 13.13
C GLU A 144 -37.76 18.33 11.82
N GLY A 145 -38.69 17.38 11.91
CA GLY A 145 -39.43 16.87 10.74
C GLY A 145 -38.79 15.70 10.03
N LEU A 146 -37.61 15.24 10.42
CA LEU A 146 -37.00 14.04 9.84
C LEU A 146 -37.71 12.78 10.35
N ALA A 147 -38.39 12.08 9.44
CA ALA A 147 -39.12 10.84 9.77
C ALA A 147 -38.27 9.59 9.50
N THR A 148 -37.59 9.55 8.35
CA THR A 148 -36.75 8.42 7.96
C THR A 148 -35.43 8.90 7.33
N ALA A 149 -34.35 8.20 7.66
CA ALA A 149 -33.03 8.37 7.07
C ALA A 149 -32.39 6.99 6.97
N GLU A 150 -31.94 6.60 5.80
CA GLU A 150 -31.38 5.28 5.53
C GLU A 150 -30.17 5.36 4.60
N LEU A 151 -29.11 4.65 4.92
CA LEU A 151 -27.96 4.42 4.05
C LEU A 151 -28.25 3.20 3.18
N THR A 152 -28.61 3.43 1.91
CA THR A 152 -29.10 2.38 1.00
C THR A 152 -27.98 1.56 0.39
N SER A 153 -26.88 2.20 0.01
CA SER A 153 -25.76 1.50 -0.64
C SER A 153 -24.45 2.26 -0.51
N ILE A 154 -23.36 1.52 -0.58
CA ILE A 154 -22.00 2.09 -0.66
C ILE A 154 -21.61 2.13 -2.13
N VAL A 155 -21.22 3.31 -2.63
CA VAL A 155 -20.85 3.55 -4.03
C VAL A 155 -19.34 3.46 -4.20
N ILE A 156 -18.60 4.05 -3.25
CA ILE A 156 -17.14 3.99 -3.23
C ILE A 156 -16.76 3.32 -1.92
N ASN A 157 -16.10 2.19 -2.03
CA ASN A 157 -15.59 1.49 -0.87
C ASN A 157 -14.43 2.25 -0.25
N GLY A 158 -14.41 2.33 1.08
CA GLY A 158 -13.22 2.73 1.81
C GLY A 158 -12.16 1.64 1.72
N GLU A 159 -10.92 2.04 1.69
CA GLU A 159 -9.77 1.14 1.65
C GLU A 159 -8.87 1.41 2.86
N ASP A 160 -8.25 0.37 3.38
CA ASP A 160 -7.27 0.48 4.46
C ASP A 160 -5.97 1.10 3.94
N GLU A 161 -5.14 1.55 4.86
CA GLU A 161 -3.79 1.99 4.53
C GLU A 161 -3.03 0.86 3.82
N GLU A 162 -2.23 1.21 2.82
CA GLU A 162 -1.43 0.27 2.04
C GLU A 162 -0.63 -0.68 2.94
N ALA A 163 -0.80 -1.98 2.72
CA ALA A 163 -0.08 -3.01 3.45
C ALA A 163 1.43 -2.93 3.19
N THR A 164 2.24 -3.27 4.19
CA THR A 164 3.71 -3.20 4.12
C THR A 164 4.26 -3.99 2.93
N GLU A 165 3.72 -5.18 2.64
CA GLU A 165 4.18 -6.00 1.52
C GLU A 165 3.82 -5.39 0.16
N THR A 166 2.67 -4.75 0.04
CA THR A 166 2.27 -4.03 -1.19
C THR A 166 3.19 -2.85 -1.44
N LEU A 167 3.50 -2.06 -0.39
CA LEU A 167 4.46 -0.97 -0.45
C LEU A 167 5.85 -1.47 -0.85
N ARG A 168 6.29 -2.61 -0.29
CA ARG A 168 7.57 -3.26 -0.60
C ARG A 168 7.66 -3.65 -2.07
N LEU A 169 6.64 -4.31 -2.60
CA LEU A 169 6.57 -4.69 -4.01
C LEU A 169 6.58 -3.45 -4.91
N ARG A 170 5.85 -2.40 -4.56
CA ARG A 170 5.83 -1.14 -5.32
C ARG A 170 7.20 -0.46 -5.32
N TYR A 171 7.91 -0.47 -4.20
CA TYR A 171 9.29 0.02 -4.11
C TYR A 171 10.24 -0.78 -4.99
N LEU A 172 10.23 -2.13 -4.90
CA LEU A 172 11.09 -2.99 -5.72
C LEU A 172 10.78 -2.84 -7.21
N ASN A 173 9.51 -2.80 -7.60
CA ASN A 173 9.09 -2.59 -8.99
C ASN A 173 9.54 -1.22 -9.53
N SER A 174 9.76 -0.22 -8.67
CA SER A 174 10.26 1.09 -9.10
C SER A 174 11.69 1.04 -9.67
N PHE A 175 12.46 0.00 -9.39
CA PHE A 175 13.79 -0.21 -9.99
C PHE A 175 13.72 -0.88 -11.35
N GLU A 176 12.74 -1.79 -11.53
CA GLU A 176 12.59 -2.54 -12.79
C GLU A 176 11.92 -1.71 -13.88
N ASN A 177 10.93 -0.89 -13.49
CA ASN A 177 10.12 -0.10 -14.41
C ASN A 177 10.52 1.38 -14.39
N GLN A 178 11.81 1.70 -14.61
CA GLN A 178 12.19 3.10 -14.74
C GLN A 178 11.54 3.73 -15.96
N SER A 179 10.78 4.81 -15.72
CA SER A 179 10.13 5.61 -16.77
C SER A 179 11.17 6.45 -17.49
N TYR A 180 11.58 6.03 -18.68
CA TYR A 180 12.45 6.83 -19.54
C TYR A 180 11.74 7.18 -20.84
N GLY A 181 11.73 8.48 -21.18
CA GLY A 181 11.47 9.03 -22.49
C GLY A 181 10.50 8.24 -23.39
N PHE A 182 9.21 8.21 -23.04
CA PHE A 182 8.15 7.54 -23.81
C PHE A 182 8.28 6.00 -23.89
N ASN A 183 8.96 5.37 -22.96
CA ASN A 183 8.93 3.92 -22.85
C ASN A 183 7.56 3.42 -22.35
N ARG A 184 7.34 2.10 -22.44
CA ARG A 184 6.08 1.49 -22.03
C ARG A 184 5.75 1.76 -20.55
N GLY A 185 6.76 1.78 -19.68
CA GLY A 185 6.60 2.05 -18.25
C GLY A 185 6.03 3.45 -17.99
N GLN A 186 6.55 4.47 -18.67
CA GLN A 186 6.07 5.84 -18.52
C GLN A 186 4.60 5.99 -18.96
N TYR A 187 4.20 5.34 -20.06
CA TYR A 187 2.80 5.37 -20.47
C TYR A 187 1.86 4.73 -19.46
N ILE A 188 2.29 3.65 -18.81
CA ILE A 188 1.53 2.98 -17.74
C ILE A 188 1.43 3.92 -16.54
N GLU A 189 2.55 4.41 -16.02
CA GLU A 189 2.63 5.27 -14.85
C GLU A 189 1.79 6.55 -14.99
N VAL A 190 1.95 7.30 -16.08
CA VAL A 190 1.19 8.52 -16.33
C VAL A 190 -0.32 8.25 -16.48
N THR A 191 -0.68 7.10 -17.06
CA THR A 191 -2.10 6.76 -17.26
C THR A 191 -2.74 6.27 -15.97
N GLU A 192 -2.03 5.50 -15.15
CA GLU A 192 -2.51 4.99 -13.86
C GLU A 192 -2.55 6.08 -12.78
N ALA A 193 -1.75 7.14 -12.92
CA ALA A 193 -1.84 8.32 -12.05
C ALA A 193 -3.15 9.12 -12.25
N LEU A 194 -3.91 8.88 -13.33
CA LEU A 194 -5.19 9.55 -13.54
C LEU A 194 -6.29 8.95 -12.64
N PRO A 195 -7.07 9.78 -11.93
CA PRO A 195 -8.15 9.29 -11.08
C PRO A 195 -9.17 8.47 -11.89
N GLY A 196 -9.61 7.35 -11.32
CA GLY A 196 -10.58 6.44 -11.95
C GLY A 196 -9.98 5.46 -12.97
N VAL A 197 -8.66 5.36 -13.08
CA VAL A 197 -7.99 4.36 -13.92
C VAL A 197 -7.43 3.23 -13.07
N GLY A 198 -7.99 2.03 -13.20
CA GLY A 198 -7.56 0.84 -12.47
C GLY A 198 -6.44 0.03 -13.14
N GLY A 199 -5.96 0.47 -14.30
CA GLY A 199 -4.86 -0.17 -15.02
C GLY A 199 -4.77 0.27 -16.47
N CYS A 200 -3.56 0.19 -17.06
CA CYS A 200 -3.29 0.60 -18.42
C CYS A 200 -2.48 -0.46 -19.18
N LYS A 201 -2.85 -0.68 -20.44
CA LYS A 201 -2.08 -1.52 -21.37
C LYS A 201 -1.76 -0.72 -22.63
N PRO A 202 -0.55 -0.20 -22.80
CA PRO A 202 -0.16 0.53 -23.98
C PRO A 202 0.11 -0.42 -25.17
N TYR A 203 -0.47 -0.07 -26.32
CA TYR A 203 -0.28 -0.75 -27.61
C TYR A 203 0.52 0.15 -28.54
N ARG A 204 1.68 -0.34 -28.97
CA ARG A 204 2.57 0.36 -29.90
C ARG A 204 2.02 0.33 -31.33
N ALA A 205 2.25 1.42 -32.08
CA ALA A 205 1.95 1.50 -33.51
C ALA A 205 0.48 1.19 -33.86
N TRP A 206 -0.48 1.67 -33.04
CA TRP A 206 -1.92 1.42 -33.22
C TRP A 206 -2.47 1.84 -34.58
N LYS A 207 -2.07 3.00 -35.07
CA LYS A 207 -2.48 3.57 -36.37
C LYS A 207 -1.26 3.95 -37.24
N GLY A 208 -0.12 3.26 -37.08
CA GLY A 208 1.11 3.52 -37.79
C GLY A 208 2.26 3.98 -36.88
N PRO A 209 3.46 4.20 -37.46
CA PRO A 209 4.64 4.64 -36.71
C PRO A 209 4.37 5.90 -35.91
N GLY A 210 4.89 5.97 -34.66
CA GLY A 210 4.73 7.13 -33.79
C GLY A 210 3.38 7.22 -33.05
N THR A 211 2.49 6.23 -33.18
CA THR A 211 1.20 6.21 -32.47
C THR A 211 1.18 5.19 -31.35
N VAL A 212 0.60 5.56 -30.23
CA VAL A 212 0.38 4.67 -29.06
C VAL A 212 -1.09 4.77 -28.65
N ASN A 213 -1.73 3.62 -28.38
CA ASN A 213 -3.07 3.58 -27.81
C ASN A 213 -3.00 3.05 -26.37
N HIS A 214 -3.72 3.69 -25.48
CA HIS A 214 -3.82 3.31 -24.09
C HIS A 214 -5.15 2.60 -23.84
N GLY A 215 -5.15 1.29 -23.72
CA GLY A 215 -6.29 0.52 -23.22
C GLY A 215 -6.42 0.77 -21.71
N LYS A 216 -7.39 1.60 -21.30
CA LYS A 216 -7.67 1.86 -19.88
C LYS A 216 -8.55 0.75 -19.31
N ARG A 217 -8.21 0.24 -18.13
CA ARG A 217 -9.12 -0.58 -17.32
C ARG A 217 -9.74 0.33 -16.27
N LEU A 218 -11.06 0.39 -16.25
CA LEU A 218 -11.80 1.03 -15.18
C LEU A 218 -11.78 0.11 -13.95
N PRO A 219 -11.74 0.65 -12.72
CA PRO A 219 -11.98 -0.11 -11.50
C PRO A 219 -13.28 -0.90 -11.60
N ALA A 220 -13.37 -2.03 -10.89
CA ALA A 220 -14.53 -2.91 -10.96
C ALA A 220 -15.87 -2.19 -10.65
N ALA A 221 -15.83 -1.16 -9.80
CA ALA A 221 -16.98 -0.33 -9.44
C ALA A 221 -17.53 0.53 -10.61
N PHE A 222 -16.72 0.80 -11.63
CA PHE A 222 -17.12 1.60 -12.81
C PHE A 222 -17.30 0.77 -14.08
N ARG A 223 -17.41 -0.55 -13.98
CA ARG A 223 -17.71 -1.38 -15.14
C ARG A 223 -19.18 -1.19 -15.54
N ASN A 224 -19.41 -0.28 -16.48
CA ASN A 224 -20.68 -0.25 -17.19
C ASN A 224 -20.83 -1.55 -17.99
N PRO A 225 -21.87 -2.37 -17.80
CA PRO A 225 -22.04 -3.65 -18.49
C PRO A 225 -22.20 -3.49 -20.02
N TYR A 226 -22.37 -2.27 -20.53
CA TYR A 226 -22.50 -1.95 -21.95
C TYR A 226 -21.22 -1.38 -22.61
N GLN A 227 -20.10 -1.26 -21.90
CA GLN A 227 -18.84 -0.86 -22.53
C GLN A 227 -18.11 -2.06 -23.10
N TYR A 228 -17.98 -2.05 -24.42
CA TYR A 228 -17.22 -3.02 -25.22
C TYR A 228 -15.85 -3.31 -24.60
N SER A 229 -15.59 -4.58 -24.32
CA SER A 229 -14.26 -5.04 -23.90
C SER A 229 -13.28 -4.74 -25.06
N ALA A 230 -12.16 -4.08 -24.75
CA ALA A 230 -11.07 -3.84 -25.70
C ALA A 230 -10.44 -5.15 -26.24
N ASP A 231 -10.88 -6.29 -25.75
CA ASP A 231 -10.46 -7.63 -26.21
C ASP A 231 -11.14 -8.08 -27.51
N SER A 232 -12.15 -7.36 -28.01
CA SER A 232 -12.86 -7.72 -29.24
C SER A 232 -12.24 -7.14 -30.52
N TYR A 233 -11.21 -6.27 -30.41
CA TYR A 233 -10.52 -5.77 -31.61
C TYR A 233 -9.42 -6.75 -32.05
N ARG A 234 -9.78 -7.70 -32.89
CA ARG A 234 -8.82 -8.41 -33.76
C ARG A 234 -8.66 -7.57 -35.03
N PRO A 235 -7.47 -7.04 -35.33
CA PRO A 235 -7.26 -6.39 -36.62
C PRO A 235 -7.49 -7.41 -37.74
N ASP A 236 -8.26 -7.00 -38.76
CA ASP A 236 -8.56 -7.80 -39.94
C ASP A 236 -7.29 -8.38 -40.57
N ALA A 237 -7.44 -9.58 -41.13
CA ALA A 237 -6.33 -10.30 -41.79
C ALA A 237 -5.66 -9.47 -42.91
N GLU A 238 -6.38 -8.49 -43.47
CA GLU A 238 -5.91 -7.58 -44.52
C GLU A 238 -4.97 -6.50 -43.94
N GLN A 239 -5.21 -6.01 -42.72
CA GLN A 239 -4.28 -5.10 -42.03
C GLN A 239 -2.96 -5.79 -41.65
N ARG A 240 -2.98 -7.09 -41.33
CA ARG A 240 -1.75 -7.87 -41.07
C ARG A 240 -0.88 -8.05 -42.31
N ARG A 241 -1.45 -8.09 -43.53
CA ARG A 241 -0.72 -8.18 -44.78
C ARG A 241 0.02 -6.91 -45.13
N ARG A 242 -0.54 -5.73 -44.85
CA ARG A 242 0.10 -4.42 -45.11
C ARG A 242 1.37 -4.19 -44.28
N TYR A 243 1.47 -4.78 -43.08
CA TYR A 243 2.66 -4.65 -42.22
C TYR A 243 3.78 -5.65 -42.55
N ARG A 244 3.53 -6.69 -43.36
CA ARG A 244 4.57 -7.66 -43.81
C ARG A 244 5.37 -7.18 -45.01
N SER A 245 4.92 -6.15 -45.71
CA SER A 245 5.55 -5.66 -46.95
C SER A 245 6.39 -4.39 -46.74
N CYS A 246 6.73 -4.02 -45.52
CA CYS A 246 7.61 -2.87 -45.26
C CYS A 246 9.09 -3.30 -45.50
N PRO A 247 9.82 -2.67 -46.45
CA PRO A 247 11.16 -3.14 -46.86
C PRO A 247 12.32 -2.71 -45.94
N TYR A 248 12.05 -2.14 -44.77
CA TYR A 248 13.08 -1.74 -43.80
C TYR A 248 13.14 -2.76 -42.65
N ARG A 249 14.01 -3.76 -42.79
CA ARG A 249 14.68 -4.45 -41.69
C ARG A 249 16.09 -3.92 -41.58
N PRO A 250 16.57 -3.60 -40.32
CA PRO A 250 18.00 -3.45 -40.10
C PRO A 250 18.73 -4.79 -40.21
#